data_8b1fcab1d1834593b2d22e491bb78aba
#
_entry.id   8b1fcab1d1834593b2d22e491bb78aba
#
_cell.length_a   1.000
_cell.length_b   1.000
_cell.length_c   1.000
_cell.angle_alpha   90.00
_cell.angle_beta   90.00
_cell.angle_gamma   90.00
#
_symmetry.space_group_name_H-M   'P 1'
#
loop_
_entity.id
_entity.type
_entity.pdbx_description
1 polymer ?
#
loop_
_entity_poly.entity_id
_entity_poly.type
_entity_poly.pdbx_seq_one_letter_code
_entity_poly.pdbx_strand_id
1 'polypeptide(L)'
;MPDPPSEPHTQSSAHAETPLPALRLDGLTRNYGERAALSELSLSLPAGATLVVFGPNGAGKTTLLRVLATLLRPHAGAVQVLGRSLPSDGWAVRGRIGLLGHEPLLYRELSAHENLRFHARLHGVGAERVRELLAAVGMEARAREPLRELSRGMVQRVAVARAVLHDPELLLLDEPYANLDPAAREQVAGLIGRASARTRVICSHDPSGGLAEADLVLGLREGRTALLGDAADVASEEIAELYR
;
A
#
# COMPACT_ATOMS: atom_id res chain seq x y z
N MET A 1 58.39 35.50 23.52
CA MET A 1 57.40 34.38 23.57
C MET A 1 56.58 34.49 22.32
N PRO A 2 56.69 33.53 21.39
CA PRO A 2 55.85 33.49 20.20
C PRO A 2 54.53 32.79 20.51
N ASP A 3 53.41 33.30 19.94
CA ASP A 3 52.05 32.74 20.03
C ASP A 3 51.94 31.33 19.44
N PRO A 4 51.06 30.47 19.98
CA PRO A 4 50.84 29.15 19.44
C PRO A 4 50.02 29.20 18.13
N PRO A 5 50.24 28.26 17.21
CA PRO A 5 49.53 28.25 15.93
C PRO A 5 48.06 27.86 16.11
N SER A 6 47.18 28.59 15.41
CA SER A 6 45.74 28.34 15.32
C SER A 6 45.47 27.00 14.67
N GLU A 7 44.70 26.12 15.35
CA GLU A 7 44.22 24.86 14.80
C GLU A 7 43.16 25.12 13.71
N PRO A 8 43.16 24.35 12.62
CA PRO A 8 42.13 24.48 11.60
C PRO A 8 40.83 23.87 12.09
N HIS A 9 39.76 24.67 12.15
CA HIS A 9 38.39 24.24 12.38
C HIS A 9 37.95 23.29 11.24
N THR A 10 37.96 22.00 11.53
CA THR A 10 37.33 20.99 10.66
C THR A 10 35.82 21.22 10.69
N GLN A 11 35.30 21.84 9.65
CA GLN A 11 33.86 21.91 9.41
C GLN A 11 33.41 20.48 9.07
N SER A 12 32.83 19.81 10.06
CA SER A 12 32.08 18.56 9.83
C SER A 12 30.83 18.93 9.01
N SER A 13 30.90 18.70 7.71
CA SER A 13 29.73 18.70 6.84
C SER A 13 28.84 17.53 7.27
N ALA A 14 27.83 17.85 8.07
CA ALA A 14 26.72 16.92 8.34
C ALA A 14 26.07 16.59 7.00
N HIS A 15 26.43 15.45 6.42
CA HIS A 15 25.64 14.84 5.36
C HIS A 15 24.28 14.53 5.99
N ALA A 16 23.26 15.30 5.61
CA ALA A 16 21.88 14.94 5.89
C ALA A 16 21.65 13.58 5.25
N GLU A 17 21.60 12.51 6.05
CA GLU A 17 21.25 11.17 5.58
C GLU A 17 19.85 11.27 4.97
N THR A 18 19.78 11.12 3.66
CA THR A 18 18.49 11.03 2.96
C THR A 18 17.72 9.87 3.58
N PRO A 19 16.52 10.09 4.14
CA PRO A 19 15.78 9.02 4.79
C PRO A 19 15.58 7.86 3.82
N LEU A 20 15.82 6.65 4.32
CA LEU A 20 15.67 5.43 3.53
C LEU A 20 14.27 5.36 2.92
N PRO A 21 14.15 5.06 1.62
CA PRO A 21 12.85 4.94 0.99
C PRO A 21 12.05 3.80 1.62
N ALA A 22 10.73 3.97 1.72
CA ALA A 22 9.84 2.91 2.20
C ALA A 22 9.77 1.74 1.21
N LEU A 23 9.88 2.04 -0.09
CA LEU A 23 9.96 1.02 -1.16
C LEU A 23 11.12 1.35 -2.10
N ARG A 24 11.87 0.32 -2.49
CA ARG A 24 12.84 0.40 -3.57
C ARG A 24 12.77 -0.87 -4.40
N LEU A 25 12.54 -0.69 -5.68
CA LEU A 25 12.53 -1.74 -6.69
C LEU A 25 13.68 -1.46 -7.67
N ASP A 26 14.42 -2.50 -8.00
CA ASP A 26 15.51 -2.43 -8.97
C ASP A 26 15.42 -3.67 -9.86
N GLY A 27 14.90 -3.51 -11.08
CA GLY A 27 14.71 -4.56 -12.06
C GLY A 27 13.72 -5.66 -11.62
N LEU A 28 12.72 -5.35 -10.78
CA LEU A 28 11.76 -6.35 -10.32
C LEU A 28 11.10 -7.09 -11.48
N THR A 29 11.29 -8.41 -11.51
CA THR A 29 10.69 -9.31 -12.50
C THR A 29 9.93 -10.44 -11.81
N ARG A 30 8.70 -10.74 -12.31
CA ARG A 30 7.87 -11.85 -11.84
C ARG A 30 7.13 -12.50 -12.99
N ASN A 31 7.26 -13.83 -13.15
CA ASN A 31 6.63 -14.61 -14.20
C ASN A 31 5.59 -15.59 -13.63
N TYR A 32 4.59 -15.94 -14.43
CA TYR A 32 3.70 -17.09 -14.26
C TYR A 32 3.89 -18.00 -15.46
N GLY A 33 4.61 -19.12 -15.26
CA GLY A 33 5.11 -19.93 -16.36
C GLY A 33 6.00 -19.08 -17.28
N GLU A 34 5.70 -19.09 -18.58
CA GLU A 34 6.43 -18.29 -19.58
C GLU A 34 5.96 -16.83 -19.68
N ARG A 35 4.81 -16.51 -19.09
CA ARG A 35 4.26 -15.14 -19.16
C ARG A 35 4.88 -14.25 -18.08
N ALA A 36 5.53 -13.19 -18.49
CA ALA A 36 5.98 -12.14 -17.59
C ALA A 36 4.77 -11.33 -17.08
N ALA A 37 4.56 -11.32 -15.77
CA ALA A 37 3.54 -10.49 -15.13
C ALA A 37 4.10 -9.15 -14.65
N LEU A 38 5.41 -9.09 -14.36
CA LEU A 38 6.20 -7.90 -14.12
C LEU A 38 7.57 -8.08 -14.79
N SER A 39 8.04 -7.05 -15.49
CA SER A 39 9.32 -7.04 -16.20
C SER A 39 10.12 -5.81 -15.86
N GLU A 40 11.24 -6.00 -15.17
CA GLU A 40 12.28 -4.98 -14.93
C GLU A 40 11.75 -3.66 -14.30
N LEU A 41 10.77 -3.75 -13.40
CA LEU A 41 10.24 -2.57 -12.73
C LEU A 41 11.28 -1.97 -11.77
N SER A 42 11.55 -0.68 -11.92
CA SER A 42 12.46 0.07 -11.06
C SER A 42 11.79 1.37 -10.61
N LEU A 43 11.71 1.58 -9.30
CA LEU A 43 11.22 2.82 -8.68
C LEU A 43 11.68 2.94 -7.23
N SER A 44 11.56 4.13 -6.68
CA SER A 44 11.77 4.41 -5.26
C SER A 44 10.61 5.25 -4.74
N LEU A 45 10.06 4.90 -3.57
CA LEU A 45 8.98 5.63 -2.91
C LEU A 45 9.44 6.05 -1.51
N PRO A 46 9.47 7.35 -1.21
CA PRO A 46 9.78 7.86 0.13
C PRO A 46 8.77 7.38 1.18
N ALA A 47 9.20 7.35 2.45
CA ALA A 47 8.28 7.10 3.56
C ALA A 47 7.22 8.22 3.65
N GLY A 48 5.97 7.84 3.93
CA GLY A 48 4.82 8.74 3.97
C GLY A 48 4.24 9.13 2.61
N ALA A 49 4.92 8.83 1.50
CA ALA A 49 4.44 9.13 0.15
C ALA A 49 3.42 8.09 -0.36
N THR A 50 2.64 8.49 -1.35
CA THR A 50 1.64 7.65 -2.03
C THR A 50 2.07 7.38 -3.47
N LEU A 51 2.23 6.10 -3.80
CA LEU A 51 2.32 5.61 -5.17
C LEU A 51 0.93 5.21 -5.66
N VAL A 52 0.47 5.77 -6.77
CA VAL A 52 -0.73 5.27 -7.45
C VAL A 52 -0.34 4.52 -8.72
N VAL A 53 -0.86 3.31 -8.85
CA VAL A 53 -0.58 2.39 -9.94
C VAL A 53 -1.79 2.30 -10.87
N PHE A 54 -1.64 2.72 -12.11
CA PHE A 54 -2.64 2.66 -13.16
C PHE A 54 -2.30 1.59 -14.21
N GLY A 55 -3.28 1.21 -14.99
CA GLY A 55 -3.12 0.30 -16.12
C GLY A 55 -4.30 -0.66 -16.28
N PRO A 56 -4.45 -1.27 -17.45
CA PRO A 56 -5.56 -2.17 -17.77
C PRO A 56 -5.56 -3.44 -16.91
N ASN A 57 -6.62 -4.22 -17.04
CA ASN A 57 -6.69 -5.54 -16.41
C ASN A 57 -5.57 -6.43 -16.96
N GLY A 58 -4.90 -7.15 -16.08
CA GLY A 58 -3.76 -7.99 -16.45
C GLY A 58 -2.42 -7.25 -16.63
N ALA A 59 -2.35 -5.94 -16.41
CA ALA A 59 -1.12 -5.15 -16.52
C ALA A 59 -0.06 -5.48 -15.44
N GLY A 60 -0.41 -6.23 -14.38
CA GLY A 60 0.53 -6.62 -13.32
C GLY A 60 0.30 -5.95 -11.97
N LYS A 61 -0.68 -5.04 -11.84
CA LYS A 61 -0.96 -4.26 -10.61
C LYS A 61 -1.09 -5.14 -9.36
N THR A 62 -2.00 -6.10 -9.37
CA THR A 62 -2.21 -7.04 -8.25
C THR A 62 -0.98 -7.90 -7.99
N THR A 63 -0.21 -8.25 -9.03
CA THR A 63 1.06 -8.98 -8.87
C THR A 63 2.09 -8.15 -8.13
N LEU A 64 2.21 -6.86 -8.45
CA LEU A 64 3.07 -5.92 -7.73
C LEU A 64 2.68 -5.84 -6.26
N LEU A 65 1.41 -5.61 -5.93
CA LEU A 65 0.94 -5.59 -4.54
C LEU A 65 1.25 -6.89 -3.80
N ARG A 66 1.07 -8.05 -4.44
CA ARG A 66 1.37 -9.35 -3.83
C ARG A 66 2.87 -9.57 -3.57
N VAL A 67 3.74 -9.06 -4.44
CA VAL A 67 5.20 -9.10 -4.20
C VAL A 67 5.55 -8.21 -3.01
N LEU A 68 5.06 -6.97 -2.97
CA LEU A 68 5.29 -6.04 -1.87
C LEU A 68 4.71 -6.56 -0.54
N ALA A 69 3.57 -7.24 -0.58
CA ALA A 69 2.96 -7.91 0.57
C ALA A 69 3.68 -9.20 1.01
N THR A 70 4.80 -9.56 0.39
CA THR A 70 5.54 -10.81 0.64
C THR A 70 4.78 -12.11 0.31
N LEU A 71 3.67 -12.02 -0.41
CA LEU A 71 2.85 -13.16 -0.82
C LEU A 71 3.41 -13.88 -2.06
N LEU A 72 4.20 -13.16 -2.86
CA LEU A 72 4.89 -13.71 -4.03
C LEU A 72 6.38 -13.36 -3.95
N ARG A 73 7.24 -14.30 -4.35
CA ARG A 73 8.67 -14.05 -4.48
C ARG A 73 8.98 -13.43 -5.83
N PRO A 74 9.85 -12.40 -5.93
CA PRO A 74 10.41 -11.98 -7.20
C PRO A 74 11.21 -13.13 -7.85
N HIS A 75 11.26 -13.15 -9.18
CA HIS A 75 12.14 -14.07 -9.92
C HIS A 75 13.52 -13.46 -10.20
N ALA A 76 13.55 -12.13 -10.42
CA ALA A 76 14.79 -11.38 -10.60
C ALA A 76 14.62 -9.94 -10.07
N GLY A 77 15.74 -9.23 -9.96
CA GLY A 77 15.79 -7.88 -9.42
C GLY A 77 15.87 -7.85 -7.89
N ALA A 78 16.07 -6.64 -7.35
CA ALA A 78 16.11 -6.38 -5.93
C ALA A 78 14.83 -5.66 -5.49
N VAL A 79 14.26 -6.07 -4.36
CA VAL A 79 13.06 -5.47 -3.75
C VAL A 79 13.35 -5.18 -2.30
N GLN A 80 13.18 -3.92 -1.90
CA GLN A 80 13.26 -3.51 -0.51
C GLN A 80 11.93 -2.89 -0.08
N VAL A 81 11.44 -3.32 1.09
CA VAL A 81 10.22 -2.83 1.72
C VAL A 81 10.55 -2.45 3.15
N LEU A 82 10.28 -1.20 3.53
CA LEU A 82 10.56 -0.65 4.86
C LEU A 82 12.01 -0.96 5.34
N GLY A 83 12.98 -0.79 4.41
CA GLY A 83 14.40 -1.02 4.65
C GLY A 83 14.83 -2.49 4.73
N ARG A 84 13.95 -3.45 4.40
CA ARG A 84 14.23 -4.89 4.42
C ARG A 84 14.20 -5.49 3.03
N SER A 85 15.16 -6.37 2.73
CA SER A 85 15.26 -7.04 1.43
C SER A 85 14.29 -8.22 1.32
N LEU A 86 13.55 -8.29 0.20
CA LEU A 86 12.69 -9.42 -0.11
C LEU A 86 13.38 -10.37 -1.11
N PRO A 87 13.16 -11.68 -0.98
CA PRO A 87 12.26 -12.37 -0.05
C PRO A 87 12.88 -12.71 1.32
N SER A 88 14.20 -12.49 1.53
CA SER A 88 14.94 -12.96 2.70
C SER A 88 14.35 -12.48 4.04
N ASP A 89 14.03 -11.19 4.12
CA ASP A 89 13.57 -10.54 5.35
C ASP A 89 12.05 -10.32 5.38
N GLY A 90 11.30 -11.01 4.51
CA GLY A 90 9.86 -10.83 4.38
C GLY A 90 9.08 -11.03 5.70
N TRP A 91 9.56 -11.88 6.58
CA TRP A 91 8.97 -12.11 7.91
C TRP A 91 9.00 -10.83 8.78
N ALA A 92 10.06 -10.02 8.67
CA ALA A 92 10.25 -8.82 9.49
C ALA A 92 9.32 -7.65 9.10
N VAL A 93 8.76 -7.67 7.88
CA VAL A 93 7.88 -6.60 7.39
C VAL A 93 6.40 -6.94 7.43
N ARG A 94 6.01 -8.21 7.50
CA ARG A 94 4.59 -8.63 7.43
C ARG A 94 3.70 -7.97 8.47
N GLY A 95 4.17 -7.81 9.69
CA GLY A 95 3.46 -7.12 10.76
C GLY A 95 3.40 -5.60 10.60
N ARG A 96 4.08 -5.03 9.60
CA ARG A 96 4.13 -3.59 9.31
C ARG A 96 3.39 -3.22 8.02
N ILE A 97 2.77 -4.21 7.36
CA ILE A 97 2.07 -4.05 6.08
C ILE A 97 0.59 -4.34 6.27
N GLY A 98 -0.26 -3.38 5.88
CA GLY A 98 -1.69 -3.59 5.71
C GLY A 98 -2.00 -3.85 4.24
N LEU A 99 -2.71 -4.93 3.94
CA LEU A 99 -3.11 -5.30 2.59
C LEU A 99 -4.62 -5.30 2.46
N LEU A 100 -5.15 -4.49 1.56
CA LEU A 100 -6.52 -4.58 1.06
C LEU A 100 -6.43 -5.08 -0.38
N GLY A 101 -6.69 -6.36 -0.58
CA GLY A 101 -6.68 -6.99 -1.91
C GLY A 101 -8.04 -6.89 -2.60
N HIS A 102 -8.08 -7.30 -3.87
CA HIS A 102 -9.34 -7.44 -4.61
C HIS A 102 -10.33 -8.39 -3.89
N GLU A 103 -9.82 -9.47 -3.31
CA GLU A 103 -10.58 -10.30 -2.38
C GLU A 103 -10.46 -9.74 -0.97
N PRO A 104 -11.54 -9.69 -0.17
CA PRO A 104 -11.54 -9.05 1.15
C PRO A 104 -10.68 -9.78 2.18
N LEU A 105 -10.24 -11.03 1.91
CA LEU A 105 -9.45 -11.87 2.82
C LEU A 105 -10.11 -12.01 4.19
N LEU A 106 -11.41 -12.25 4.19
CA LEU A 106 -12.27 -12.42 5.35
C LEU A 106 -13.03 -13.73 5.26
N TYR A 107 -13.33 -14.32 6.38
CA TYR A 107 -14.13 -15.55 6.49
C TYR A 107 -15.62 -15.19 6.40
N ARG A 108 -16.30 -15.64 5.36
CA ARG A 108 -17.68 -15.27 5.05
C ARG A 108 -18.70 -15.80 6.08
N GLU A 109 -18.38 -16.91 6.72
CA GLU A 109 -19.23 -17.53 7.74
C GLU A 109 -19.12 -16.86 9.11
N LEU A 110 -18.04 -16.10 9.34
CA LEU A 110 -17.85 -15.33 10.55
C LEU A 110 -18.45 -13.93 10.41
N SER A 111 -18.84 -13.36 11.53
CA SER A 111 -19.26 -11.96 11.62
C SER A 111 -18.08 -10.99 11.44
N ALA A 112 -18.39 -9.69 11.23
CA ALA A 112 -17.38 -8.65 11.16
C ALA A 112 -16.51 -8.61 12.44
N HIS A 113 -17.16 -8.69 13.61
CA HIS A 113 -16.47 -8.71 14.90
C HIS A 113 -15.56 -9.93 15.05
N GLU A 114 -16.02 -11.13 14.69
CA GLU A 114 -15.21 -12.36 14.80
C GLU A 114 -14.01 -12.34 13.85
N ASN A 115 -14.19 -11.86 12.60
CA ASN A 115 -13.11 -11.66 11.65
C ASN A 115 -12.04 -10.73 12.22
N LEU A 116 -12.42 -9.53 12.66
CA LEU A 116 -11.44 -8.58 13.20
C LEU A 116 -10.79 -9.09 14.48
N ARG A 117 -11.53 -9.76 15.36
CA ARG A 117 -10.98 -10.37 16.57
C ARG A 117 -9.98 -11.49 16.25
N PHE A 118 -10.23 -12.30 15.21
CA PHE A 118 -9.28 -13.30 14.73
C PHE A 118 -7.95 -12.65 14.30
N HIS A 119 -8.01 -11.64 13.43
CA HIS A 119 -6.83 -10.91 12.99
C HIS A 119 -6.13 -10.15 14.13
N ALA A 120 -6.91 -9.56 15.05
CA ALA A 120 -6.35 -8.89 16.24
C ALA A 120 -5.48 -9.80 17.07
N ARG A 121 -5.92 -11.05 17.29
CA ARG A 121 -5.13 -12.07 18.01
C ARG A 121 -3.82 -12.41 17.30
N LEU A 122 -3.84 -12.51 15.96
CA LEU A 122 -2.63 -12.80 15.17
C LEU A 122 -1.58 -11.68 15.28
N HIS A 123 -2.03 -10.44 15.46
CA HIS A 123 -1.16 -9.27 15.56
C HIS A 123 -0.93 -8.80 17.01
N GLY A 124 -1.46 -9.48 18.02
CA GLY A 124 -1.34 -9.05 19.41
C GLY A 124 -2.10 -7.76 19.74
N VAL A 125 -3.15 -7.43 18.96
CA VAL A 125 -3.95 -6.21 19.11
C VAL A 125 -5.12 -6.46 20.07
N GLY A 126 -5.40 -5.51 20.97
CA GLY A 126 -6.46 -5.59 21.96
C GLY A 126 -7.87 -5.50 21.37
N ALA A 127 -8.86 -6.01 22.13
CA ALA A 127 -10.27 -6.01 21.70
C ALA A 127 -10.87 -4.60 21.56
N GLU A 128 -10.31 -3.59 22.26
CA GLU A 128 -10.74 -2.19 22.14
C GLU A 128 -10.56 -1.70 20.70
N ARG A 129 -9.40 -1.96 20.10
CA ARG A 129 -9.12 -1.57 18.72
C ARG A 129 -10.12 -2.15 17.72
N VAL A 130 -10.61 -3.36 17.97
CA VAL A 130 -11.66 -3.98 17.13
C VAL A 130 -12.97 -3.17 17.20
N ARG A 131 -13.37 -2.70 18.40
CA ARG A 131 -14.57 -1.88 18.58
C ARG A 131 -14.42 -0.52 17.91
N GLU A 132 -13.30 0.16 18.15
CA GLU A 132 -12.98 1.44 17.53
C GLU A 132 -13.07 1.38 15.99
N LEU A 133 -12.49 0.37 15.38
CA LEU A 133 -12.49 0.22 13.93
C LEU A 133 -13.86 -0.14 13.37
N LEU A 134 -14.64 -0.97 14.06
CA LEU A 134 -16.02 -1.25 13.67
C LEU A 134 -16.88 0.02 13.69
N ALA A 135 -16.69 0.87 14.70
CA ALA A 135 -17.32 2.18 14.78
C ALA A 135 -16.85 3.09 13.64
N ALA A 136 -15.54 3.22 13.44
CA ALA A 136 -14.95 4.08 12.42
C ALA A 136 -15.41 3.75 11.00
N VAL A 137 -15.67 2.46 10.70
CA VAL A 137 -16.22 2.05 9.40
C VAL A 137 -17.75 1.93 9.37
N GLY A 138 -18.47 2.39 10.44
CA GLY A 138 -19.92 2.38 10.52
C GLY A 138 -20.54 0.98 10.52
N MET A 139 -19.89 0.02 11.17
CA MET A 139 -20.32 -1.39 11.21
C MET A 139 -20.75 -1.86 12.61
N GLU A 140 -20.86 -0.98 13.62
CA GLU A 140 -21.21 -1.36 14.99
C GLU A 140 -22.54 -2.10 15.07
N ALA A 141 -23.60 -1.56 14.46
CA ALA A 141 -24.96 -2.11 14.55
C ALA A 141 -25.06 -3.51 13.92
N ARG A 142 -24.20 -3.83 12.94
CA ARG A 142 -24.20 -5.09 12.21
C ARG A 142 -22.96 -5.94 12.46
N ALA A 143 -22.18 -5.60 13.48
CA ALA A 143 -20.88 -6.23 13.79
C ALA A 143 -20.97 -7.74 14.06
N ARG A 144 -22.14 -8.23 14.48
CA ARG A 144 -22.39 -9.64 14.82
C ARG A 144 -23.04 -10.46 13.70
N GLU A 145 -23.41 -9.82 12.59
CA GLU A 145 -23.98 -10.52 11.44
C GLU A 145 -22.89 -11.22 10.63
N PRO A 146 -23.12 -12.45 10.15
CA PRO A 146 -22.19 -13.14 9.26
C PRO A 146 -21.94 -12.35 7.98
N LEU A 147 -20.68 -12.31 7.50
CA LEU A 147 -20.34 -11.49 6.32
C LEU A 147 -21.08 -11.90 5.04
N ARG A 148 -21.54 -13.17 4.93
CA ARG A 148 -22.35 -13.62 3.80
C ARG A 148 -23.70 -12.89 3.69
N GLU A 149 -24.20 -12.31 4.78
CA GLU A 149 -25.47 -11.58 4.86
C GLU A 149 -25.29 -10.06 4.64
N LEU A 150 -24.04 -9.60 4.53
CA LEU A 150 -23.70 -8.21 4.32
C LEU A 150 -23.59 -7.86 2.83
N SER A 151 -23.89 -6.59 2.50
CA SER A 151 -23.63 -6.07 1.16
C SER A 151 -22.12 -6.03 0.83
N ARG A 152 -21.78 -5.95 -0.47
CA ARG A 152 -20.37 -5.83 -0.91
C ARG A 152 -19.68 -4.62 -0.29
N GLY A 153 -20.35 -3.47 -0.22
CA GLY A 153 -19.81 -2.26 0.39
C GLY A 153 -19.57 -2.41 1.90
N MET A 154 -20.44 -3.14 2.61
CA MET A 154 -20.24 -3.45 4.03
C MET A 154 -19.05 -4.39 4.24
N VAL A 155 -18.92 -5.43 3.42
CA VAL A 155 -17.75 -6.33 3.46
C VAL A 155 -16.47 -5.56 3.15
N GLN A 156 -16.49 -4.62 2.19
CA GLN A 156 -15.35 -3.77 1.87
C GLN A 156 -14.93 -2.91 3.07
N ARG A 157 -15.87 -2.30 3.78
CA ARG A 157 -15.58 -1.54 5.00
C ARG A 157 -14.93 -2.39 6.08
N VAL A 158 -15.39 -3.62 6.29
CA VAL A 158 -14.74 -4.57 7.22
C VAL A 158 -13.33 -4.96 6.74
N ALA A 159 -13.14 -5.12 5.43
CA ALA A 159 -11.82 -5.41 4.86
C ALA A 159 -10.83 -4.24 5.04
N VAL A 160 -11.30 -2.99 4.93
CA VAL A 160 -10.50 -1.81 5.29
C VAL A 160 -10.12 -1.82 6.78
N ALA A 161 -11.09 -2.04 7.68
CA ALA A 161 -10.84 -2.13 9.11
C ALA A 161 -9.77 -3.21 9.42
N ARG A 162 -9.85 -4.38 8.77
CA ARG A 162 -8.85 -5.43 8.90
C ARG A 162 -7.46 -4.98 8.42
N ALA A 163 -7.38 -4.29 7.30
CA ALA A 163 -6.11 -3.86 6.72
C ALA A 163 -5.34 -2.86 7.62
N VAL A 164 -6.05 -2.06 8.42
CA VAL A 164 -5.46 -1.04 9.32
C VAL A 164 -5.44 -1.47 10.80
N LEU A 165 -5.90 -2.68 11.11
CA LEU A 165 -6.12 -3.15 12.47
C LEU A 165 -4.88 -3.07 13.36
N HIS A 166 -3.73 -3.46 12.83
CA HIS A 166 -2.43 -3.55 13.51
C HIS A 166 -1.55 -2.31 13.32
N ASP A 167 -2.15 -1.20 12.88
CA ASP A 167 -1.48 0.08 12.64
C ASP A 167 -0.25 0.00 11.73
N PRO A 168 -0.41 -0.46 10.48
CA PRO A 168 0.69 -0.68 9.55
C PRO A 168 1.36 0.63 9.10
N GLU A 169 2.67 0.57 8.81
CA GLU A 169 3.45 1.66 8.24
C GLU A 169 3.27 1.78 6.72
N LEU A 170 2.99 0.66 6.05
CA LEU A 170 2.75 0.58 4.61
C LEU A 170 1.35 0.00 4.34
N LEU A 171 0.55 0.72 3.56
CA LEU A 171 -0.74 0.24 3.06
C LEU A 171 -0.64 -0.13 1.58
N LEU A 172 -1.04 -1.35 1.26
CA LEU A 172 -1.16 -1.87 -0.10
C LEU A 172 -2.64 -2.04 -0.40
N LEU A 173 -3.17 -1.24 -1.32
CA LEU A 173 -4.61 -1.05 -1.53
C LEU A 173 -4.98 -1.34 -2.99
N ASP A 174 -5.77 -2.39 -3.21
CA ASP A 174 -6.30 -2.75 -4.53
C ASP A 174 -7.75 -2.27 -4.62
N GLU A 175 -8.01 -1.21 -5.38
CA GLU A 175 -9.33 -0.58 -5.56
C GLU A 175 -10.04 -0.26 -4.23
N PRO A 176 -9.43 0.51 -3.31
CA PRO A 176 -9.90 0.63 -1.92
C PRO A 176 -11.32 1.19 -1.78
N TYR A 177 -11.77 1.98 -2.74
CA TYR A 177 -13.08 2.65 -2.71
C TYR A 177 -14.15 1.95 -3.58
N ALA A 178 -13.83 0.77 -4.14
CA ALA A 178 -14.78 0.02 -4.95
C ALA A 178 -16.02 -0.39 -4.14
N ASN A 179 -17.20 -0.30 -4.76
CA ASN A 179 -18.50 -0.66 -4.17
C ASN A 179 -18.92 0.17 -2.94
N LEU A 180 -18.25 1.29 -2.66
CA LEU A 180 -18.60 2.20 -1.58
C LEU A 180 -19.43 3.37 -2.13
N ASP A 181 -20.53 3.70 -1.44
CA ASP A 181 -21.23 4.96 -1.63
C ASP A 181 -20.40 6.15 -1.10
N PRO A 182 -20.77 7.41 -1.43
CA PRO A 182 -20.00 8.58 -1.01
C PRO A 182 -19.78 8.68 0.50
N ALA A 183 -20.81 8.37 1.31
CA ALA A 183 -20.70 8.45 2.77
C ALA A 183 -19.74 7.39 3.32
N ALA A 184 -19.80 6.15 2.80
CA ALA A 184 -18.88 5.08 3.16
C ALA A 184 -17.43 5.38 2.70
N ARG A 185 -17.25 6.04 1.54
CA ARG A 185 -15.93 6.50 1.07
C ARG A 185 -15.30 7.48 2.06
N GLU A 186 -16.08 8.47 2.52
CA GLU A 186 -15.61 9.46 3.50
C GLU A 186 -15.19 8.79 4.82
N GLN A 187 -15.98 7.85 5.33
CA GLN A 187 -15.65 7.09 6.53
C GLN A 187 -14.31 6.33 6.41
N VAL A 188 -14.10 5.60 5.31
CA VAL A 188 -12.86 4.84 5.14
C VAL A 188 -11.66 5.73 4.76
N ALA A 189 -11.88 6.88 4.11
CA ALA A 189 -10.82 7.82 3.75
C ALA A 189 -10.06 8.34 4.98
N GLY A 190 -10.70 8.50 6.13
CA GLY A 190 -10.04 8.83 7.39
C GLY A 190 -9.02 7.77 7.85
N LEU A 191 -9.22 6.51 7.45
CA LEU A 191 -8.36 5.40 7.85
C LEU A 191 -7.23 5.09 6.85
N ILE A 192 -7.50 5.22 5.56
CA ILE A 192 -6.57 4.79 4.49
C ILE A 192 -6.16 5.91 3.53
N GLY A 193 -6.77 7.10 3.62
CA GLY A 193 -6.45 8.27 2.80
C GLY A 193 -5.17 9.01 3.23
N ARG A 194 -4.88 10.13 2.56
CA ARG A 194 -3.67 10.95 2.83
C ARG A 194 -3.56 11.39 4.29
N ALA A 195 -4.68 11.67 4.95
CA ALA A 195 -4.70 12.07 6.37
C ALA A 195 -4.13 11.00 7.32
N SER A 196 -4.01 9.74 6.88
CA SER A 196 -3.39 8.68 7.68
C SER A 196 -1.88 8.81 7.84
N ALA A 197 -1.22 9.67 7.06
CA ALA A 197 0.23 9.91 7.03
C ALA A 197 1.09 8.65 6.82
N ARG A 198 0.50 7.56 6.31
CA ARG A 198 1.19 6.29 6.03
C ARG A 198 1.75 6.28 4.61
N THR A 199 2.77 5.47 4.39
CA THR A 199 3.17 5.13 3.03
C THR A 199 2.09 4.27 2.39
N ARG A 200 1.71 4.58 1.14
CA ARG A 200 0.62 3.89 0.46
C ARG A 200 0.99 3.50 -0.97
N VAL A 201 0.55 2.31 -1.38
CA VAL A 201 0.53 1.90 -2.78
C VAL A 201 -0.91 1.58 -3.14
N ILE A 202 -1.49 2.32 -4.06
CA ILE A 202 -2.90 2.24 -4.44
C ILE A 202 -2.98 1.82 -5.91
N CYS A 203 -3.65 0.71 -6.21
CA CYS A 203 -4.09 0.42 -7.56
C CYS A 203 -5.46 1.06 -7.79
N SER A 204 -5.61 1.81 -8.86
CA SER A 204 -6.85 2.51 -9.20
C SER A 204 -7.16 2.44 -10.69
N HIS A 205 -8.45 2.44 -11.01
CA HIS A 205 -8.98 2.64 -12.37
C HIS A 205 -9.59 4.04 -12.57
N ASP A 206 -9.62 4.87 -11.54
CA ASP A 206 -10.10 6.26 -11.57
C ASP A 206 -8.89 7.20 -11.72
N PRO A 207 -8.63 7.76 -12.93
CA PRO A 207 -7.49 8.65 -13.14
C PRO A 207 -7.53 9.89 -12.26
N SER A 208 -8.68 10.56 -12.19
CA SER A 208 -8.83 11.82 -11.46
C SER A 208 -8.71 11.64 -9.94
N GLY A 209 -9.44 10.66 -9.40
CA GLY A 209 -9.38 10.35 -7.96
C GLY A 209 -8.01 9.81 -7.54
N GLY A 210 -7.39 9.01 -8.40
CA GLY A 210 -6.05 8.48 -8.15
C GLY A 210 -4.97 9.56 -8.16
N LEU A 211 -4.96 10.47 -9.15
CA LEU A 211 -4.02 11.59 -9.20
C LEU A 211 -4.14 12.51 -7.98
N ALA A 212 -5.35 12.78 -7.52
CA ALA A 212 -5.57 13.60 -6.33
C ALA A 212 -4.95 13.00 -5.05
N GLU A 213 -4.76 11.67 -5.02
CA GLU A 213 -4.12 10.97 -3.90
C GLU A 213 -2.62 10.70 -4.09
N ALA A 214 -2.09 10.81 -5.32
CA ALA A 214 -0.73 10.44 -5.65
C ALA A 214 0.31 11.50 -5.26
N ASP A 215 1.50 11.05 -4.89
CA ASP A 215 2.75 11.79 -4.94
C ASP A 215 3.58 11.28 -6.13
N LEU A 216 3.55 9.97 -6.39
CA LEU A 216 4.19 9.30 -7.51
C LEU A 216 3.16 8.48 -8.30
N VAL A 217 3.25 8.48 -9.61
CA VAL A 217 2.39 7.72 -10.53
C VAL A 217 3.21 6.65 -11.24
N LEU A 218 2.69 5.41 -11.27
CA LEU A 218 3.20 4.31 -12.08
C LEU A 218 2.10 3.83 -13.04
N GLY A 219 2.33 3.98 -14.33
CA GLY A 219 1.51 3.36 -15.38
C GLY A 219 2.10 2.02 -15.79
N LEU A 220 1.33 0.93 -15.65
CA LEU A 220 1.73 -0.41 -16.07
C LEU A 220 0.99 -0.83 -17.34
N ARG A 221 1.74 -1.39 -18.31
CA ARG A 221 1.21 -2.07 -19.49
C ARG A 221 2.01 -3.34 -19.74
N GLU A 222 1.33 -4.49 -19.82
CA GLU A 222 1.96 -5.80 -20.08
C GLU A 222 3.12 -6.14 -19.11
N GLY A 223 2.97 -5.75 -17.84
CA GLY A 223 3.99 -5.98 -16.82
C GLY A 223 5.18 -5.02 -16.85
N ARG A 224 5.20 -4.03 -17.75
CA ARG A 224 6.28 -3.05 -17.91
C ARG A 224 5.84 -1.66 -17.47
N THR A 225 6.80 -0.85 -17.09
CA THR A 225 6.58 0.59 -16.86
C THR A 225 6.30 1.27 -18.19
N ALA A 226 5.09 1.79 -18.36
CA ALA A 226 4.69 2.64 -19.48
C ALA A 226 4.75 4.13 -19.12
N LEU A 227 4.55 4.46 -17.84
CA LEU A 227 4.60 5.80 -17.29
C LEU A 227 5.19 5.75 -15.88
N LEU A 228 6.09 6.65 -15.54
CA LEU A 228 6.59 6.87 -14.18
C LEU A 228 6.94 8.34 -14.01
N GLY A 229 6.34 9.01 -13.05
CA GLY A 229 6.59 10.43 -12.80
C GLY A 229 5.91 10.92 -11.54
N ASP A 230 6.31 12.11 -11.10
CA ASP A 230 5.65 12.83 -10.01
C ASP A 230 4.20 13.18 -10.43
N ALA A 231 3.26 13.05 -9.50
CA ALA A 231 1.84 13.25 -9.83
C ALA A 231 1.53 14.66 -10.35
N ALA A 232 2.33 15.65 -9.96
CA ALA A 232 2.20 17.04 -10.43
C ALA A 232 2.52 17.21 -11.93
N ASP A 233 3.34 16.32 -12.49
CA ASP A 233 3.83 16.38 -13.87
C ASP A 233 3.06 15.46 -14.83
N VAL A 234 2.15 14.61 -14.29
CA VAL A 234 1.39 13.64 -15.08
C VAL A 234 -0.03 14.15 -15.39
N ALA A 235 -0.37 14.20 -16.66
CA ALA A 235 -1.72 14.58 -17.09
C ALA A 235 -2.69 13.37 -17.05
N SER A 236 -3.98 13.63 -16.79
CA SER A 236 -5.02 12.60 -16.81
C SER A 236 -5.14 11.90 -18.16
N GLU A 237 -4.85 12.61 -19.25
CA GLU A 237 -4.84 12.11 -20.62
C GLU A 237 -3.78 11.03 -20.84
N GLU A 238 -2.59 11.19 -20.25
CA GLU A 238 -1.50 10.21 -20.34
C GLU A 238 -1.90 8.91 -19.63
N ILE A 239 -2.60 9.03 -18.50
CA ILE A 239 -3.15 7.85 -17.79
C ILE A 239 -4.22 7.17 -18.65
N ALA A 240 -5.10 7.96 -19.32
CA ALA A 240 -6.14 7.40 -20.18
C ALA A 240 -5.56 6.63 -21.39
N GLU A 241 -4.38 7.00 -21.88
CA GLU A 241 -3.67 6.30 -22.96
C GLU A 241 -3.21 4.89 -22.57
N LEU A 242 -2.98 4.62 -21.29
CA LEU A 242 -2.64 3.27 -20.81
C LEU A 242 -3.73 2.24 -21.10
N TYR A 243 -4.98 2.68 -21.27
CA TYR A 243 -6.16 1.83 -21.44
C TYR A 243 -6.57 1.65 -22.91
N ARG A 244 -5.87 2.30 -23.84
CA ARG A 244 -6.04 2.14 -25.29
C ARG A 244 -5.10 1.07 -25.84
#